data_fa0b194c901f0993d837c72366c26c58
#
_entry.id   fa0b194c901f0993d837c72366c26c58
#
_cell.length_a   1.000
_cell.length_b   1.000
_cell.length_c   1.000
_cell.angle_alpha   90.00
_cell.angle_beta   90.00
_cell.angle_gamma   90.00
#
_symmetry.space_group_name_H-M   'P 1'
#
loop_
_entity.id
_entity.type
_entity.pdbx_description
1 polymer ?
#
loop_
_entity_poly.entity_id
_entity_poly.type
_entity_poly.pdbx_seq_one_letter_code
_entity_poly.pdbx_strand_id
1 'polypeptide(L)'
;FDNAVVNASVLRNWDHFWKMIFLTVGILVAVFGMRLIFPIVIVAVTADMGMLEVVQMALNDPATYSQRLMEHHPEIAAFGGTFLLMVFLNFFFDDGKDTHWFRWLESKLSHLASVPAMSVFIALIALLIMSAQVADEKRLVVTMAGIWGLVIYIGVQVLSHLLGGEPEVDEEGNAVKHDENGAVTGVVKAGFGGFLYLEVLDASFSFDGVIGAFAITSDVVIIMLGLAIGAIFVRSMTIYLVEKGTLDAYIFLEHGAHYAIGALAFIMLASGTGVHVPEVVTGLIGVAFIVWAVIASIQYRKHQPLS
;
A
#
# COMPACT_ATOMS: atom_id res chain seq x y z
N PHE A 1 8.71 -1.24 7.45
CA PHE A 1 9.43 0.05 7.40
C PHE A 1 9.01 0.85 6.15
N ASP A 2 8.93 0.21 4.98
CA ASP A 2 8.44 0.77 3.72
C ASP A 2 7.05 1.42 3.86
N ASN A 3 6.09 0.72 4.45
CA ASN A 3 4.77 1.27 4.80
C ASN A 3 4.90 2.55 5.65
N ALA A 4 5.77 2.56 6.68
CA ALA A 4 5.97 3.74 7.51
C ALA A 4 6.53 4.94 6.71
N VAL A 5 7.43 4.68 5.76
CA VAL A 5 8.02 5.72 4.90
C VAL A 5 6.99 6.29 3.94
N VAL A 6 6.18 5.45 3.28
CA VAL A 6 5.13 5.91 2.36
C VAL A 6 4.03 6.66 3.11
N ASN A 7 3.61 6.16 4.27
CA ASN A 7 2.67 6.92 5.11
C ASN A 7 3.26 8.28 5.52
N ALA A 8 4.55 8.34 5.84
CA ALA A 8 5.22 9.58 6.20
C ALA A 8 5.31 10.57 5.02
N SER A 9 5.54 10.08 3.78
CA SER A 9 5.57 10.95 2.59
C SER A 9 4.23 11.64 2.34
N VAL A 10 3.13 10.92 2.57
CA VAL A 10 1.77 11.48 2.46
C VAL A 10 1.47 12.42 3.63
N LEU A 11 1.82 12.02 4.87
CA LEU A 11 1.46 12.77 6.08
C LEU A 11 2.29 14.03 6.31
N ARG A 12 3.48 14.15 5.70
CA ARG A 12 4.41 15.26 6.00
C ARG A 12 3.76 16.63 5.82
N ASN A 13 2.91 16.78 4.80
CA ASN A 13 2.25 18.03 4.42
C ASN A 13 0.85 18.19 5.05
N TRP A 14 0.43 17.27 5.93
CA TRP A 14 -0.87 17.33 6.55
C TRP A 14 -0.85 18.23 7.80
N ASP A 15 -2.00 18.83 8.11
CA ASP A 15 -2.19 19.59 9.33
C ASP A 15 -2.16 18.68 10.58
N HIS A 16 -2.06 19.31 11.74
CA HIS A 16 -1.98 18.61 13.02
C HIS A 16 -3.24 17.79 13.33
N PHE A 17 -4.42 18.25 12.92
CA PHE A 17 -5.70 17.57 13.16
C PHE A 17 -5.74 16.23 12.45
N TRP A 18 -5.44 16.19 11.15
CA TRP A 18 -5.46 14.95 10.37
C TRP A 18 -4.33 13.99 10.76
N LYS A 19 -3.16 14.50 11.16
CA LYS A 19 -2.10 13.68 11.76
C LYS A 19 -2.57 13.00 13.05
N MET A 20 -3.31 13.72 13.91
CA MET A 20 -3.89 13.14 15.12
C MET A 20 -4.99 12.11 14.83
N ILE A 21 -5.86 12.37 13.84
CA ILE A 21 -6.87 11.39 13.39
C ILE A 21 -6.20 10.11 12.91
N PHE A 22 -5.16 10.21 12.09
CA PHE A 22 -4.38 9.06 11.62
C PHE A 22 -3.79 8.26 12.79
N LEU A 23 -3.26 8.94 13.81
CA LEU A 23 -2.65 8.29 14.97
C LEU A 23 -3.66 7.65 15.93
N THR A 24 -4.88 8.15 16.00
CA THR A 24 -5.88 7.69 16.97
C THR A 24 -6.92 6.79 16.30
N VAL A 25 -7.77 7.37 15.48
CA VAL A 25 -8.83 6.63 14.76
C VAL A 25 -8.21 5.63 13.78
N GLY A 26 -7.17 6.05 13.07
CA GLY A 26 -6.48 5.17 12.13
C GLY A 26 -5.86 3.94 12.77
N ILE A 27 -5.29 4.04 13.98
CA ILE A 27 -4.81 2.82 14.70
C ILE A 27 -5.96 1.86 14.98
N LEU A 28 -7.13 2.38 15.39
CA LEU A 28 -8.29 1.54 15.64
C LEU A 28 -8.78 0.84 14.36
N VAL A 29 -8.85 1.59 13.26
CA VAL A 29 -9.20 1.04 11.94
C VAL A 29 -8.18 0.01 11.49
N ALA A 30 -6.89 0.30 11.59
CA ALA A 30 -5.83 -0.60 11.19
C ALA A 30 -5.79 -1.90 12.01
N VAL A 31 -5.97 -1.82 13.32
CA VAL A 31 -5.90 -3.00 14.21
C VAL A 31 -7.18 -3.80 14.16
N PHE A 32 -8.32 -3.16 14.38
CA PHE A 32 -9.60 -3.87 14.47
C PHE A 32 -10.29 -4.03 13.12
N GLY A 33 -10.27 -3.00 12.28
CA GLY A 33 -10.90 -3.05 10.97
C GLY A 33 -10.21 -4.04 10.04
N MET A 34 -8.93 -3.80 9.77
CA MET A 34 -8.23 -4.50 8.70
C MET A 34 -7.62 -5.83 9.12
N ARG A 35 -7.22 -5.98 10.39
CA ARG A 35 -6.57 -7.20 10.87
C ARG A 35 -7.51 -8.19 11.55
N LEU A 36 -8.67 -7.71 12.03
CA LEU A 36 -9.68 -8.56 12.67
C LEU A 36 -10.96 -8.65 11.84
N ILE A 37 -11.64 -7.52 11.60
CA ILE A 37 -12.98 -7.52 10.99
C ILE A 37 -12.89 -7.97 9.52
N PHE A 38 -11.93 -7.48 8.75
CA PHE A 38 -11.85 -7.74 7.34
C PHE A 38 -11.63 -9.22 6.99
N PRO A 39 -10.70 -9.97 7.63
CA PRO A 39 -10.60 -11.42 7.43
C PRO A 39 -11.88 -12.18 7.81
N ILE A 40 -12.57 -11.75 8.88
CA ILE A 40 -13.87 -12.33 9.27
C ILE A 40 -14.92 -12.08 8.19
N VAL A 41 -14.98 -10.86 7.62
CA VAL A 41 -15.91 -10.53 6.54
C VAL A 41 -15.63 -11.37 5.29
N ILE A 42 -14.35 -11.54 4.92
CA ILE A 42 -14.00 -12.39 3.78
C ILE A 42 -14.54 -13.82 3.98
N VAL A 43 -14.25 -14.43 5.11
CA VAL A 43 -14.73 -15.81 5.38
C VAL A 43 -16.25 -15.85 5.44
N ALA A 44 -16.92 -14.87 6.06
CA ALA A 44 -18.36 -14.80 6.13
C ALA A 44 -19.01 -14.75 4.74
N VAL A 45 -18.51 -13.88 3.87
CA VAL A 45 -19.05 -13.70 2.51
C VAL A 45 -18.75 -14.91 1.62
N THR A 46 -17.54 -15.46 1.72
CA THR A 46 -17.10 -16.54 0.84
C THR A 46 -17.62 -17.91 1.25
N ALA A 47 -17.84 -18.14 2.55
CA ALA A 47 -18.42 -19.40 3.06
C ALA A 47 -19.94 -19.33 3.23
N ASP A 48 -20.59 -18.20 2.85
CA ASP A 48 -22.04 -17.95 3.08
C ASP A 48 -22.45 -18.18 4.52
N MET A 49 -21.66 -17.66 5.46
CA MET A 49 -21.83 -17.81 6.90
C MET A 49 -22.15 -16.47 7.57
N GLY A 50 -22.84 -16.52 8.70
CA GLY A 50 -23.06 -15.33 9.53
C GLY A 50 -21.76 -14.83 10.18
N MET A 51 -21.56 -13.51 10.29
CA MET A 51 -20.35 -12.93 10.92
C MET A 51 -20.11 -13.48 12.34
N LEU A 52 -21.17 -13.63 13.14
CA LEU A 52 -21.05 -14.17 14.49
C LEU A 52 -20.60 -15.64 14.49
N GLU A 53 -21.06 -16.41 13.52
CA GLU A 53 -20.68 -17.81 13.34
C GLU A 53 -19.20 -17.93 12.97
N VAL A 54 -18.71 -17.03 12.09
CA VAL A 54 -17.29 -16.97 11.75
C VAL A 54 -16.44 -16.56 12.95
N VAL A 55 -16.89 -15.60 13.75
CA VAL A 55 -16.20 -15.24 15.01
C VAL A 55 -16.13 -16.43 15.97
N GLN A 56 -17.21 -17.19 16.12
CA GLN A 56 -17.22 -18.40 16.94
C GLN A 56 -16.27 -19.47 16.38
N MET A 57 -16.24 -19.64 15.05
CA MET A 57 -15.27 -20.52 14.39
C MET A 57 -13.84 -20.07 14.65
N ALA A 58 -13.53 -18.79 14.49
CA ALA A 58 -12.20 -18.24 14.72
C ALA A 58 -11.69 -18.47 16.16
N LEU A 59 -12.59 -18.45 17.14
CA LEU A 59 -12.26 -18.64 18.56
C LEU A 59 -12.24 -20.12 18.99
N ASN A 60 -13.15 -20.95 18.46
CA ASN A 60 -13.34 -22.33 18.92
C ASN A 60 -12.69 -23.38 17.99
N ASP A 61 -12.52 -23.06 16.70
CA ASP A 61 -11.87 -23.91 15.69
C ASP A 61 -10.97 -23.07 14.76
N PRO A 62 -9.87 -22.50 15.31
CA PRO A 62 -8.95 -21.64 14.56
C PRO A 62 -8.33 -22.31 13.33
N ALA A 63 -8.18 -23.64 13.36
CA ALA A 63 -7.63 -24.39 12.24
C ALA A 63 -8.55 -24.35 11.02
N THR A 64 -9.85 -24.60 11.20
CA THR A 64 -10.85 -24.48 10.12
C THR A 64 -10.97 -23.03 9.64
N TYR A 65 -10.95 -22.05 10.53
CA TYR A 65 -10.95 -20.64 10.16
C TYR A 65 -9.74 -20.27 9.29
N SER A 66 -8.52 -20.67 9.72
CA SER A 66 -7.29 -20.46 8.96
C SER A 66 -7.36 -21.10 7.57
N GLN A 67 -7.84 -22.35 7.48
CA GLN A 67 -7.99 -23.03 6.20
C GLN A 67 -8.93 -22.26 5.25
N ARG A 68 -10.09 -21.81 5.74
CA ARG A 68 -11.04 -21.02 4.97
C ARG A 68 -10.42 -19.73 4.46
N LEU A 69 -9.67 -19.02 5.30
CA LEU A 69 -8.99 -17.79 4.89
C LEU A 69 -7.93 -18.07 3.81
N MET A 70 -7.15 -19.14 3.98
CA MET A 70 -6.11 -19.53 3.01
C MET A 70 -6.69 -20.00 1.66
N GLU A 71 -7.89 -20.58 1.64
CA GLU A 71 -8.58 -20.94 0.40
C GLU A 71 -8.88 -19.73 -0.50
N HIS A 72 -9.00 -18.52 0.09
CA HIS A 72 -9.26 -17.26 -0.60
C HIS A 72 -8.01 -16.38 -0.77
N HIS A 73 -6.84 -16.93 -0.48
CA HIS A 73 -5.57 -16.23 -0.67
C HIS A 73 -5.38 -15.67 -2.10
N PRO A 74 -5.72 -16.40 -3.19
CA PRO A 74 -5.56 -15.85 -4.54
C PRO A 74 -6.38 -14.57 -4.79
N GLU A 75 -7.61 -14.49 -4.29
CA GLU A 75 -8.49 -13.33 -4.42
C GLU A 75 -7.92 -12.13 -3.66
N ILE A 76 -7.47 -12.38 -2.43
CA ILE A 76 -6.85 -11.36 -1.56
C ILE A 76 -5.55 -10.83 -2.20
N ALA A 77 -4.72 -11.73 -2.69
CA ALA A 77 -3.47 -11.40 -3.36
C ALA A 77 -3.70 -10.61 -4.66
N ALA A 78 -4.74 -10.93 -5.42
CA ALA A 78 -5.12 -10.16 -6.60
C ALA A 78 -5.58 -8.74 -6.22
N PHE A 79 -6.44 -8.60 -5.23
CA PHE A 79 -6.92 -7.30 -4.74
C PHE A 79 -5.78 -6.42 -4.24
N GLY A 80 -5.04 -6.90 -3.23
CA GLY A 80 -3.95 -6.14 -2.60
C GLY A 80 -2.78 -5.91 -3.57
N GLY A 81 -2.40 -6.93 -4.34
CA GLY A 81 -1.32 -6.84 -5.32
C GLY A 81 -1.60 -5.83 -6.42
N THR A 82 -2.81 -5.77 -6.98
CA THR A 82 -3.16 -4.74 -7.99
C THR A 82 -3.26 -3.34 -7.39
N PHE A 83 -3.79 -3.22 -6.17
CA PHE A 83 -3.81 -1.93 -5.46
C PHE A 83 -2.39 -1.39 -5.22
N LEU A 84 -1.50 -2.20 -4.64
CA LEU A 84 -0.11 -1.82 -4.39
C LEU A 84 0.68 -1.58 -5.68
N LEU A 85 0.39 -2.34 -6.74
CA LEU A 85 1.00 -2.12 -8.04
C LEU A 85 0.61 -0.74 -8.60
N MET A 86 -0.63 -0.30 -8.44
CA MET A 86 -1.05 1.05 -8.82
C MET A 86 -0.33 2.12 -8.02
N VAL A 87 -0.16 1.93 -6.70
CA VAL A 87 0.61 2.86 -5.85
C VAL A 87 2.04 3.02 -6.38
N PHE A 88 2.70 1.89 -6.67
CA PHE A 88 4.05 1.89 -7.23
C PHE A 88 4.11 2.54 -8.62
N LEU A 89 3.23 2.13 -9.54
CA LEU A 89 3.26 2.60 -10.93
C LEU A 89 2.96 4.10 -11.04
N ASN A 90 2.02 4.61 -10.25
CA ASN A 90 1.73 6.03 -10.23
C ASN A 90 2.92 6.84 -9.71
N PHE A 91 3.58 6.39 -8.66
CA PHE A 91 4.84 7.01 -8.22
C PHE A 91 5.94 6.89 -9.27
N PHE A 92 6.05 5.72 -9.92
CA PHE A 92 7.10 5.47 -10.91
C PHE A 92 6.96 6.35 -12.15
N PHE A 93 5.73 6.56 -12.63
CA PHE A 93 5.42 7.38 -13.81
C PHE A 93 5.13 8.85 -13.49
N ASP A 94 5.30 9.29 -12.25
CA ASP A 94 5.13 10.69 -11.89
C ASP A 94 6.29 11.52 -12.45
N ASP A 95 6.01 12.35 -13.45
CA ASP A 95 6.98 13.26 -14.08
C ASP A 95 7.24 14.51 -13.22
N GLY A 96 6.38 14.80 -12.26
CA GLY A 96 6.50 15.94 -11.34
C GLY A 96 7.52 15.75 -10.21
N LYS A 97 8.20 14.60 -10.14
CA LYS A 97 9.20 14.33 -9.11
C LYS A 97 10.46 15.17 -9.30
N ASP A 98 10.88 15.87 -8.25
CA ASP A 98 12.13 16.66 -8.25
C ASP A 98 13.38 15.79 -8.36
N THR A 99 13.30 14.53 -7.97
CA THR A 99 14.44 13.61 -7.93
C THR A 99 14.12 12.28 -8.62
N HIS A 100 15.10 11.77 -9.36
CA HIS A 100 15.02 10.48 -10.05
C HIS A 100 16.15 9.58 -9.55
N TRP A 101 15.82 8.44 -8.96
CA TRP A 101 16.83 7.52 -8.41
C TRP A 101 17.48 6.69 -9.52
N PHE A 102 16.66 6.06 -10.37
CA PHE A 102 17.13 5.32 -11.54
C PHE A 102 16.93 6.11 -12.84
N ARG A 103 17.66 7.20 -12.97
CA ARG A 103 17.59 8.09 -14.15
C ARG A 103 17.54 7.36 -15.49
N TRP A 104 18.38 6.32 -15.64
CA TRP A 104 18.42 5.53 -16.86
C TRP A 104 17.12 4.79 -17.16
N LEU A 105 16.47 4.23 -16.14
CA LEU A 105 15.22 3.49 -16.28
C LEU A 105 14.05 4.46 -16.41
N GLU A 106 13.97 5.42 -15.52
CA GLU A 106 12.90 6.42 -15.47
C GLU A 106 12.90 7.29 -16.73
N SER A 107 14.06 7.72 -17.25
CA SER A 107 14.13 8.52 -18.48
C SER A 107 13.78 7.74 -19.76
N LYS A 108 14.04 6.43 -19.82
CA LYS A 108 13.60 5.61 -20.96
C LYS A 108 12.10 5.34 -20.94
N LEU A 109 11.51 5.32 -19.77
CA LEU A 109 10.09 5.05 -19.56
C LEU A 109 9.27 6.34 -19.44
N SER A 110 9.90 7.52 -19.37
CA SER A 110 9.20 8.82 -19.33
C SER A 110 8.29 9.04 -20.55
N HIS A 111 8.66 8.52 -21.72
CA HIS A 111 7.76 8.53 -22.88
C HIS A 111 6.47 7.71 -22.66
N LEU A 112 6.51 6.70 -21.79
CA LEU A 112 5.32 5.93 -21.41
C LEU A 112 4.51 6.67 -20.34
N ALA A 113 5.15 7.48 -19.51
CA ALA A 113 4.50 8.32 -18.50
C ALA A 113 3.53 9.34 -19.13
N SER A 114 3.88 9.85 -20.33
CA SER A 114 3.01 10.78 -21.09
C SER A 114 1.74 10.12 -21.66
N VAL A 115 1.63 8.77 -21.61
CA VAL A 115 0.43 8.07 -22.09
C VAL A 115 -0.60 7.96 -20.96
N PRO A 116 -1.78 8.60 -21.12
CA PRO A 116 -2.83 8.51 -20.11
C PRO A 116 -3.17 7.05 -19.75
N ALA A 117 -3.39 6.78 -18.48
CA ALA A 117 -3.78 5.46 -17.96
C ALA A 117 -2.74 4.32 -18.16
N MET A 118 -1.45 4.63 -18.42
CA MET A 118 -0.41 3.62 -18.59
C MET A 118 -0.28 2.73 -17.33
N SER A 119 -0.37 3.32 -16.13
CA SER A 119 -0.35 2.57 -14.87
C SER A 119 -1.49 1.55 -14.80
N VAL A 120 -2.70 1.95 -15.18
CA VAL A 120 -3.88 1.08 -15.21
C VAL A 120 -3.70 -0.04 -16.24
N PHE A 121 -3.18 0.29 -17.42
CA PHE A 121 -2.92 -0.68 -18.47
C PHE A 121 -1.92 -1.77 -18.03
N ILE A 122 -0.80 -1.38 -17.41
CA ILE A 122 0.19 -2.32 -16.90
C ILE A 122 -0.40 -3.17 -15.77
N ALA A 123 -1.15 -2.57 -14.85
CA ALA A 123 -1.78 -3.30 -13.74
C ALA A 123 -2.80 -4.32 -14.26
N LEU A 124 -3.59 -3.98 -15.27
CA LEU A 124 -4.53 -4.91 -15.91
C LEU A 124 -3.79 -6.06 -16.61
N ILE A 125 -2.69 -5.81 -17.31
CA ILE A 125 -1.89 -6.87 -17.91
C ILE A 125 -1.34 -7.80 -16.83
N ALA A 126 -0.77 -7.26 -15.76
CA ALA A 126 -0.24 -8.05 -14.65
C ALA A 126 -1.34 -8.94 -14.02
N LEU A 127 -2.54 -8.36 -13.80
CA LEU A 127 -3.70 -9.10 -13.31
C LEU A 127 -4.12 -10.21 -14.28
N LEU A 128 -4.17 -9.96 -15.58
CA LEU A 128 -4.54 -10.96 -16.58
C LEU A 128 -3.51 -12.10 -16.65
N ILE A 129 -2.22 -11.78 -16.55
CA ILE A 129 -1.16 -12.79 -16.49
C ILE A 129 -1.30 -13.64 -15.23
N MET A 130 -1.55 -13.05 -14.08
CA MET A 130 -1.79 -13.74 -12.83
C MET A 130 -3.03 -14.66 -12.95
N SER A 131 -4.16 -14.09 -13.37
CA SER A 131 -5.43 -14.82 -13.43
C SER A 131 -5.38 -16.01 -14.41
N ALA A 132 -4.60 -15.91 -15.49
CA ALA A 132 -4.39 -17.00 -16.43
C ALA A 132 -3.66 -18.21 -15.82
N GLN A 133 -2.94 -18.02 -14.71
CA GLN A 133 -2.21 -19.09 -14.02
C GLN A 133 -3.02 -19.71 -12.86
N VAL A 134 -4.15 -19.11 -12.51
CA VAL A 134 -5.05 -19.64 -11.49
C VAL A 134 -5.99 -20.69 -12.12
N ALA A 135 -6.45 -21.65 -11.32
CA ALA A 135 -7.40 -22.66 -11.74
C ALA A 135 -8.66 -22.04 -12.37
N ASP A 136 -9.18 -22.65 -13.44
CA ASP A 136 -10.29 -22.11 -14.23
C ASP A 136 -11.53 -21.76 -13.40
N GLU A 137 -11.82 -22.56 -12.37
CA GLU A 137 -12.95 -22.36 -11.46
C GLU A 137 -12.84 -21.06 -10.65
N LYS A 138 -11.63 -20.64 -10.28
CA LYS A 138 -11.36 -19.44 -9.48
C LYS A 138 -10.99 -18.21 -10.33
N ARG A 139 -10.69 -18.40 -11.62
CA ARG A 139 -10.16 -17.33 -12.49
C ARG A 139 -11.05 -16.09 -12.51
N LEU A 140 -12.37 -16.27 -12.64
CA LEU A 140 -13.30 -15.13 -12.68
C LEU A 140 -13.28 -14.35 -11.36
N VAL A 141 -13.37 -15.04 -10.23
CA VAL A 141 -13.43 -14.39 -8.90
C VAL A 141 -12.12 -13.67 -8.58
N VAL A 142 -10.98 -14.29 -8.90
CA VAL A 142 -9.64 -13.67 -8.75
C VAL A 142 -9.51 -12.44 -9.64
N THR A 143 -9.95 -12.52 -10.90
CA THR A 143 -9.91 -11.36 -11.82
C THR A 143 -10.80 -10.22 -11.30
N MET A 144 -12.00 -10.52 -10.84
CA MET A 144 -12.91 -9.54 -10.25
C MET A 144 -12.32 -8.90 -9.00
N ALA A 145 -11.68 -9.69 -8.12
CA ALA A 145 -11.00 -9.17 -6.94
C ALA A 145 -9.89 -8.18 -7.31
N GLY A 146 -9.05 -8.50 -8.30
CA GLY A 146 -8.02 -7.59 -8.79
C GLY A 146 -8.60 -6.33 -9.43
N ILE A 147 -9.67 -6.42 -10.19
CA ILE A 147 -10.39 -5.25 -10.73
C ILE A 147 -10.91 -4.37 -9.58
N TRP A 148 -11.46 -4.96 -8.51
CA TRP A 148 -11.87 -4.21 -7.33
C TRP A 148 -10.69 -3.49 -6.67
N GLY A 149 -9.50 -4.07 -6.65
CA GLY A 149 -8.28 -3.40 -6.19
C GLY A 149 -8.00 -2.12 -6.98
N LEU A 150 -8.12 -2.18 -8.32
CA LEU A 150 -8.00 -1.00 -9.19
C LEU A 150 -9.12 0.03 -8.95
N VAL A 151 -10.37 -0.43 -8.86
CA VAL A 151 -11.54 0.43 -8.63
C VAL A 151 -11.42 1.17 -7.31
N ILE A 152 -11.03 0.48 -6.23
CA ILE A 152 -10.82 1.10 -4.91
C ILE A 152 -9.66 2.10 -4.97
N TYR A 153 -8.54 1.76 -5.62
CA TYR A 153 -7.43 2.69 -5.78
C TYR A 153 -7.87 3.99 -6.46
N ILE A 154 -8.52 3.90 -7.62
CA ILE A 154 -9.00 5.05 -8.37
C ILE A 154 -10.11 5.78 -7.59
N GLY A 155 -11.04 5.05 -6.99
CA GLY A 155 -12.14 5.60 -6.20
C GLY A 155 -11.67 6.43 -5.02
N VAL A 156 -10.66 5.96 -4.30
CA VAL A 156 -10.07 6.71 -3.18
C VAL A 156 -9.34 7.96 -3.66
N GLN A 157 -8.66 7.89 -4.82
CA GLN A 157 -8.04 9.07 -5.43
C GLN A 157 -9.07 10.12 -5.84
N VAL A 158 -10.14 9.69 -6.52
CA VAL A 158 -11.26 10.57 -6.89
C VAL A 158 -11.89 11.19 -5.64
N LEU A 159 -12.14 10.38 -4.61
CA LEU A 159 -12.71 10.86 -3.36
C LEU A 159 -11.78 11.85 -2.64
N SER A 160 -10.49 11.58 -2.64
CA SER A 160 -9.49 12.49 -2.09
C SER A 160 -9.48 13.84 -2.84
N HIS A 161 -9.64 13.80 -4.15
CA HIS A 161 -9.74 15.01 -4.97
C HIS A 161 -11.03 15.80 -4.72
N LEU A 162 -12.16 15.11 -4.60
CA LEU A 162 -13.47 15.74 -4.37
C LEU A 162 -13.65 16.29 -2.96
N LEU A 163 -13.09 15.62 -1.96
CA LEU A 163 -13.22 15.99 -0.54
C LEU A 163 -12.00 16.77 -0.01
N GLY A 164 -10.90 16.78 -0.75
CA GLY A 164 -9.76 17.64 -0.46
C GLY A 164 -10.17 19.09 -0.67
N GLY A 165 -10.33 19.84 0.43
CA GLY A 165 -10.72 21.26 0.43
C GLY A 165 -9.94 22.14 -0.55
N GLU A 166 -10.29 23.42 -0.59
CA GLU A 166 -9.84 24.47 -1.52
C GLU A 166 -8.38 24.33 -2.00
N PRO A 167 -8.08 24.70 -3.24
CA PRO A 167 -6.72 24.62 -3.76
C PRO A 167 -5.76 25.33 -2.81
N GLU A 168 -4.66 24.65 -2.44
CA GLU A 168 -3.58 25.33 -1.71
C GLU A 168 -3.16 26.53 -2.54
N VAL A 169 -3.29 27.72 -1.94
CA VAL A 169 -2.67 28.93 -2.44
C VAL A 169 -1.26 29.00 -1.85
N ASP A 170 -0.28 29.35 -2.66
CA ASP A 170 1.07 29.64 -2.18
C ASP A 170 1.07 30.86 -1.22
N GLU A 171 2.16 31.13 -0.56
CA GLU A 171 2.30 32.28 0.36
C GLU A 171 2.01 33.63 -0.33
N GLU A 172 1.94 33.67 -1.65
CA GLU A 172 1.63 34.83 -2.49
C GLU A 172 0.15 34.86 -2.94
N GLY A 173 -0.67 33.85 -2.57
CA GLY A 173 -2.11 33.79 -2.88
C GLY A 173 -2.43 33.24 -4.27
N ASN A 174 -1.45 32.65 -4.97
CA ASN A 174 -1.66 32.03 -6.27
C ASN A 174 -2.08 30.56 -6.10
N ALA A 175 -3.13 30.14 -6.80
CA ALA A 175 -3.51 28.73 -6.83
C ALA A 175 -2.36 27.89 -7.44
N VAL A 176 -1.91 26.88 -6.73
CA VAL A 176 -0.92 25.93 -7.26
C VAL A 176 -1.48 25.31 -8.52
N LYS A 177 -0.88 25.59 -9.68
CA LYS A 177 -1.37 25.15 -10.98
C LYS A 177 -1.27 23.63 -11.08
N HIS A 178 -2.41 23.00 -11.35
CA HIS A 178 -2.45 21.66 -11.91
C HIS A 178 -1.91 21.73 -13.36
N ASP A 179 -1.23 20.68 -13.81
CA ASP A 179 -0.80 20.61 -15.19
C ASP A 179 -2.01 20.57 -16.15
N GLU A 180 -1.81 20.98 -17.41
CA GLU A 180 -2.86 21.18 -18.41
C GLU A 180 -3.65 19.91 -18.76
N ASN A 181 -3.28 18.75 -18.23
CA ASN A 181 -3.88 17.46 -18.57
C ASN A 181 -4.77 16.87 -17.47
N GLY A 182 -4.98 17.55 -16.34
CA GLY A 182 -5.84 17.06 -15.26
C GLY A 182 -5.31 15.75 -14.63
N ALA A 183 -4.07 15.37 -14.89
CA ALA A 183 -3.44 14.25 -14.23
C ALA A 183 -3.28 14.62 -12.75
N VAL A 184 -3.83 13.77 -11.88
CA VAL A 184 -3.67 13.86 -10.44
C VAL A 184 -2.19 13.63 -10.16
N THR A 185 -1.42 14.72 -10.10
CA THR A 185 -0.07 14.67 -9.53
C THR A 185 -0.21 14.15 -8.12
N GLY A 186 0.53 13.10 -7.77
CA GLY A 186 0.34 12.21 -6.64
C GLY A 186 0.37 12.79 -5.23
N VAL A 187 -0.04 14.03 -5.02
CA VAL A 187 -0.18 14.62 -3.68
C VAL A 187 -1.55 14.31 -3.13
N VAL A 188 -1.62 13.27 -2.31
CA VAL A 188 -2.84 12.96 -1.53
C VAL A 188 -3.03 14.06 -0.50
N LYS A 189 -4.02 14.94 -0.76
CA LYS A 189 -4.32 16.09 0.12
C LYS A 189 -4.75 15.64 1.51
N ALA A 190 -4.46 16.46 2.53
CA ALA A 190 -5.04 16.32 3.86
C ALA A 190 -6.58 16.36 3.76
N GLY A 191 -7.25 15.52 4.54
CA GLY A 191 -8.70 15.43 4.56
C GLY A 191 -9.20 14.00 4.71
N PHE A 192 -10.51 13.83 4.68
CA PHE A 192 -11.12 12.50 4.81
C PHE A 192 -10.70 11.55 3.69
N GLY A 193 -10.59 12.04 2.44
CA GLY A 193 -10.14 11.24 1.32
C GLY A 193 -8.70 10.75 1.46
N GLY A 194 -7.80 11.63 1.91
CA GLY A 194 -6.41 11.27 2.20
C GLY A 194 -6.30 10.28 3.36
N PHE A 195 -7.08 10.48 4.43
CA PHE A 195 -7.17 9.53 5.53
C PHE A 195 -7.61 8.15 5.03
N LEU A 196 -8.68 8.08 4.24
CA LEU A 196 -9.18 6.84 3.65
C LEU A 196 -8.12 6.17 2.75
N TYR A 197 -7.40 6.96 1.95
CA TYR A 197 -6.30 6.45 1.13
C TYR A 197 -5.23 5.74 1.98
N LEU A 198 -4.79 6.38 3.06
CA LEU A 198 -3.79 5.77 3.95
C LEU A 198 -4.32 4.51 4.66
N GLU A 199 -5.59 4.48 5.04
CA GLU A 199 -6.19 3.30 5.67
C GLU A 199 -6.30 2.12 4.68
N VAL A 200 -6.68 2.36 3.42
CA VAL A 200 -6.73 1.31 2.39
C VAL A 200 -5.33 0.85 2.00
N LEU A 201 -4.36 1.78 1.95
CA LEU A 201 -2.96 1.45 1.73
C LEU A 201 -2.43 0.55 2.86
N ASP A 202 -2.64 0.94 4.12
CA ASP A 202 -2.23 0.14 5.30
C ASP A 202 -2.93 -1.23 5.32
N ALA A 203 -4.19 -1.29 4.89
CA ALA A 203 -4.92 -2.52 4.69
C ALA A 203 -4.22 -3.47 3.72
N SER A 204 -3.86 -2.96 2.55
CA SER A 204 -3.23 -3.75 1.50
C SER A 204 -1.88 -4.34 1.93
N PHE A 205 -1.08 -3.58 2.69
CA PHE A 205 0.14 -4.09 3.33
C PHE A 205 -0.14 -5.11 4.43
N SER A 206 -1.23 -4.92 5.16
CA SER A 206 -1.56 -5.72 6.33
C SER A 206 -2.00 -7.13 5.99
N PHE A 207 -2.57 -7.32 4.79
CA PHE A 207 -3.13 -8.60 4.36
C PHE A 207 -2.10 -9.71 4.29
N ASP A 208 -0.97 -9.44 3.65
CA ASP A 208 0.13 -10.39 3.53
C ASP A 208 0.61 -10.81 4.92
N GLY A 209 0.75 -9.85 5.84
CA GLY A 209 1.09 -10.12 7.23
C GLY A 209 0.06 -10.95 8.00
N VAL A 210 -1.25 -10.80 7.71
CA VAL A 210 -2.30 -11.63 8.34
C VAL A 210 -2.19 -13.07 7.87
N ILE A 211 -2.08 -13.29 6.56
CA ILE A 211 -1.94 -14.64 5.99
C ILE A 211 -0.68 -15.30 6.52
N GLY A 212 0.42 -14.58 6.57
CA GLY A 212 1.65 -15.08 7.08
C GLY A 212 1.65 -15.41 8.56
N ALA A 213 0.94 -14.66 9.35
CA ALA A 213 0.76 -14.99 10.75
C ALA A 213 0.05 -16.35 10.95
N PHE A 214 -0.92 -16.69 10.09
CA PHE A 214 -1.57 -18.00 10.11
C PHE A 214 -0.66 -19.14 9.67
N ALA A 215 0.40 -18.89 8.92
CA ALA A 215 1.42 -19.88 8.62
C ALA A 215 2.29 -20.22 9.85
N ILE A 216 2.36 -19.31 10.83
CA ILE A 216 3.17 -19.48 12.06
C ILE A 216 2.34 -20.11 13.18
N THR A 217 1.11 -19.63 13.37
CA THR A 217 0.19 -20.10 14.42
C THR A 217 -1.25 -19.97 13.97
N SER A 218 -2.12 -20.87 14.42
CA SER A 218 -3.55 -20.77 14.21
C SER A 218 -4.29 -20.02 15.33
N ASP A 219 -3.60 -19.65 16.41
CA ASP A 219 -4.22 -18.92 17.52
C ASP A 219 -4.50 -17.47 17.14
N VAL A 220 -5.78 -17.17 16.89
CA VAL A 220 -6.24 -15.85 16.43
C VAL A 220 -5.92 -14.75 17.44
N VAL A 221 -5.92 -15.05 18.75
CA VAL A 221 -5.61 -14.07 19.79
C VAL A 221 -4.13 -13.68 19.75
N ILE A 222 -3.25 -14.65 19.58
CA ILE A 222 -1.80 -14.41 19.43
C ILE A 222 -1.53 -13.62 18.15
N ILE A 223 -2.14 -14.01 17.04
CA ILE A 223 -2.04 -13.28 15.76
C ILE A 223 -2.47 -11.83 15.93
N MET A 224 -3.64 -11.61 16.52
CA MET A 224 -4.19 -10.27 16.75
C MET A 224 -3.27 -9.39 17.59
N LEU A 225 -2.74 -9.92 18.69
CA LEU A 225 -1.83 -9.18 19.56
C LEU A 225 -0.51 -8.84 18.82
N GLY A 226 0.06 -9.77 18.08
CA GLY A 226 1.28 -9.54 17.30
C GLY A 226 1.07 -8.48 16.22
N LEU A 227 -0.01 -8.58 15.45
CA LEU A 227 -0.35 -7.63 14.41
C LEU A 227 -0.72 -6.24 14.97
N ALA A 228 -1.36 -6.17 16.15
CA ALA A 228 -1.66 -4.92 16.82
C ALA A 228 -0.38 -4.19 17.26
N ILE A 229 0.56 -4.91 17.85
CA ILE A 229 1.89 -4.36 18.23
C ILE A 229 2.60 -3.85 16.98
N GLY A 230 2.60 -4.62 15.89
CA GLY A 230 3.19 -4.22 14.61
C GLY A 230 2.55 -2.94 14.06
N ALA A 231 1.21 -2.82 14.09
CA ALA A 231 0.50 -1.63 13.63
C ALA A 231 0.87 -0.38 14.44
N ILE A 232 0.90 -0.50 15.76
CA ILE A 232 1.29 0.61 16.64
C ILE A 232 2.74 1.03 16.37
N PHE A 233 3.62 0.06 16.16
CA PHE A 233 5.03 0.33 15.84
C PHE A 233 5.18 1.07 14.50
N VAL A 234 4.50 0.61 13.43
CA VAL A 234 4.52 1.26 12.11
C VAL A 234 4.02 2.71 12.21
N ARG A 235 2.90 2.93 12.91
CA ARG A 235 2.34 4.28 13.12
C ARG A 235 3.27 5.20 13.90
N SER A 236 3.87 4.69 14.97
CA SER A 236 4.86 5.45 15.78
C SER A 236 6.09 5.78 14.94
N MET A 237 6.56 4.84 14.11
CA MET A 237 7.67 5.07 13.20
C MET A 237 7.33 6.12 12.14
N THR A 238 6.12 6.07 11.56
CA THR A 238 5.63 7.06 10.59
C THR A 238 5.73 8.47 11.16
N ILE A 239 5.22 8.69 12.36
CA ILE A 239 5.28 10.02 13.01
C ILE A 239 6.72 10.43 13.30
N TYR A 240 7.54 9.53 13.80
CA TYR A 240 8.95 9.82 14.02
C TYR A 240 9.66 10.29 12.75
N LEU A 241 9.39 9.64 11.60
CA LEU A 241 9.95 10.02 10.31
C LEU A 241 9.49 11.43 9.88
N VAL A 242 8.21 11.75 10.09
CA VAL A 242 7.63 13.07 9.79
C VAL A 242 8.25 14.14 10.69
N GLU A 243 8.23 13.94 12.02
CA GLU A 243 8.71 14.94 12.98
C GLU A 243 10.22 15.23 12.88
N LYS A 244 11.00 14.22 12.49
CA LYS A 244 12.45 14.37 12.30
C LYS A 244 12.87 14.88 10.94
N GLY A 245 11.92 15.11 10.01
CA GLY A 245 12.25 15.52 8.65
C GLY A 245 13.15 14.49 7.94
N THR A 246 12.98 13.21 8.25
CA THR A 246 13.86 12.14 7.75
C THR A 246 13.79 12.01 6.23
N LEU A 247 12.62 12.27 5.64
CA LEU A 247 12.42 12.25 4.19
C LEU A 247 13.26 13.34 3.49
N ASP A 248 13.28 14.55 4.06
CA ASP A 248 14.10 15.66 3.53
C ASP A 248 15.59 15.40 3.75
N ALA A 249 15.92 14.68 4.83
CA ALA A 249 17.28 14.25 5.12
C ALA A 249 17.80 13.18 4.13
N TYR A 250 16.96 12.29 3.62
CA TYR A 250 17.31 11.18 2.75
C TYR A 250 16.44 11.19 1.49
N ILE A 251 16.83 11.97 0.50
CA ILE A 251 16.07 12.28 -0.72
C ILE A 251 15.59 11.06 -1.53
N PHE A 252 16.28 9.91 -1.44
CA PHE A 252 15.89 8.68 -2.12
C PHE A 252 15.10 7.72 -1.23
N LEU A 253 14.79 8.09 0.04
CA LEU A 253 14.10 7.20 0.97
C LEU A 253 12.68 6.88 0.48
N GLU A 254 11.97 7.88 -0.02
CA GLU A 254 10.64 7.72 -0.61
C GLU A 254 10.67 6.81 -1.84
N HIS A 255 11.68 6.98 -2.71
CA HIS A 255 11.88 6.07 -3.85
C HIS A 255 12.10 4.63 -3.40
N GLY A 256 13.00 4.41 -2.42
CA GLY A 256 13.26 3.09 -1.88
C GLY A 256 12.01 2.40 -1.34
N ALA A 257 11.14 3.15 -0.66
CA ALA A 257 9.88 2.65 -0.15
C ALA A 257 8.91 2.27 -1.28
N HIS A 258 8.73 3.11 -2.30
CA HIS A 258 7.86 2.79 -3.44
C HIS A 258 8.38 1.61 -4.27
N TYR A 259 9.70 1.47 -4.45
CA TYR A 259 10.27 0.29 -5.09
C TYR A 259 10.08 -0.99 -4.26
N ALA A 260 10.14 -0.89 -2.92
CA ALA A 260 9.79 -2.00 -2.04
C ALA A 260 8.32 -2.39 -2.18
N ILE A 261 7.41 -1.40 -2.28
CA ILE A 261 5.98 -1.64 -2.56
C ILE A 261 5.80 -2.32 -3.92
N GLY A 262 6.49 -1.87 -4.95
CA GLY A 262 6.45 -2.52 -6.27
C GLY A 262 6.87 -3.98 -6.20
N ALA A 263 7.97 -4.28 -5.50
CA ALA A 263 8.42 -5.65 -5.29
C ALA A 263 7.37 -6.48 -4.52
N LEU A 264 6.80 -5.93 -3.44
CA LEU A 264 5.73 -6.58 -2.68
C LEU A 264 4.49 -6.84 -3.55
N ALA A 265 4.07 -5.88 -4.37
CA ALA A 265 2.95 -6.05 -5.28
C ALA A 265 3.16 -7.22 -6.25
N PHE A 266 4.34 -7.32 -6.85
CA PHE A 266 4.69 -8.44 -7.72
C PHE A 266 4.75 -9.78 -6.96
N ILE A 267 5.30 -9.80 -5.75
CA ILE A 267 5.32 -10.99 -4.90
C ILE A 267 3.89 -11.44 -4.55
N MET A 268 3.01 -10.52 -4.18
CA MET A 268 1.61 -10.82 -3.89
C MET A 268 0.89 -11.39 -5.11
N LEU A 269 1.03 -10.78 -6.28
CA LEU A 269 0.43 -11.30 -7.51
C LEU A 269 0.98 -12.69 -7.86
N ALA A 270 2.28 -12.93 -7.66
CA ALA A 270 2.87 -14.24 -7.86
C ALA A 270 2.38 -15.27 -6.83
N SER A 271 2.25 -14.87 -5.56
CA SER A 271 1.76 -15.78 -4.49
C SER A 271 0.32 -16.24 -4.73
N GLY A 272 -0.51 -15.37 -5.32
CA GLY A 272 -1.87 -15.73 -5.71
C GLY A 272 -1.96 -16.79 -6.81
N THR A 273 -0.87 -17.07 -7.54
CA THR A 273 -0.78 -18.20 -8.49
C THR A 273 -0.32 -19.50 -7.85
N GLY A 274 -0.10 -19.52 -6.54
CA GLY A 274 0.42 -20.67 -5.79
C GLY A 274 1.95 -20.69 -5.64
N VAL A 275 2.65 -19.66 -6.10
CA VAL A 275 4.09 -19.50 -5.85
C VAL A 275 4.28 -19.05 -4.40
N HIS A 276 4.84 -19.92 -3.57
CA HIS A 276 5.09 -19.58 -2.17
C HIS A 276 6.41 -18.82 -2.04
N VAL A 277 6.34 -17.55 -1.70
CA VAL A 277 7.49 -16.72 -1.33
C VAL A 277 7.52 -16.60 0.20
N PRO A 278 8.57 -17.06 0.88
CA PRO A 278 8.67 -16.92 2.33
C PRO A 278 8.65 -15.43 2.73
N GLU A 279 7.89 -15.08 3.76
CA GLU A 279 7.73 -13.70 4.22
C GLU A 279 9.04 -13.04 4.66
N VAL A 280 9.97 -13.85 5.17
CA VAL A 280 11.33 -13.37 5.47
C VAL A 280 12.01 -12.82 4.21
N VAL A 281 11.82 -13.45 3.07
CA VAL A 281 12.38 -13.00 1.78
C VAL A 281 11.72 -11.70 1.36
N THR A 282 10.40 -11.61 1.44
CA THR A 282 9.64 -10.38 1.14
C THR A 282 10.09 -9.22 2.03
N GLY A 283 10.19 -9.46 3.34
CA GLY A 283 10.66 -8.45 4.29
C GLY A 283 12.11 -8.02 4.04
N LEU A 284 13.00 -8.95 3.70
CA LEU A 284 14.41 -8.63 3.39
C LEU A 284 14.54 -7.80 2.09
N ILE A 285 13.71 -8.04 1.09
CA ILE A 285 13.67 -7.24 -0.14
C ILE A 285 13.28 -5.79 0.20
N GLY A 286 12.25 -5.59 1.01
CA GLY A 286 11.85 -4.26 1.47
C GLY A 286 12.99 -3.54 2.22
N VAL A 287 13.60 -4.22 3.19
CA VAL A 287 14.76 -3.69 3.93
C VAL A 287 15.93 -3.35 2.98
N ALA A 288 16.22 -4.19 1.99
CA ALA A 288 17.30 -3.97 1.04
C ALA A 288 17.08 -2.69 0.22
N PHE A 289 15.86 -2.42 -0.28
CA PHE A 289 15.55 -1.17 -0.98
C PHE A 289 15.70 0.05 -0.09
N ILE A 290 15.24 -0.01 1.16
CA ILE A 290 15.36 1.10 2.11
C ILE A 290 16.83 1.39 2.45
N VAL A 291 17.61 0.36 2.77
CA VAL A 291 19.06 0.52 3.07
C VAL A 291 19.80 1.08 1.85
N TRP A 292 19.49 0.58 0.67
CA TRP A 292 20.09 1.08 -0.57
C TRP A 292 19.74 2.55 -0.81
N ALA A 293 18.47 2.94 -0.60
CA ALA A 293 18.03 4.33 -0.73
C ALA A 293 18.74 5.27 0.26
N VAL A 294 18.94 4.84 1.52
CA VAL A 294 19.69 5.60 2.53
C VAL A 294 21.15 5.76 2.09
N ILE A 295 21.80 4.67 1.67
CA ILE A 295 23.21 4.73 1.20
C ILE A 295 23.32 5.66 -0.02
N ALA A 296 22.41 5.53 -1.00
CA ALA A 296 22.39 6.38 -2.18
C ALA A 296 22.19 7.87 -1.81
N SER A 297 21.32 8.18 -0.86
CA SER A 297 21.10 9.55 -0.37
C SER A 297 22.34 10.13 0.29
N ILE A 298 23.05 9.33 1.10
CA ILE A 298 24.31 9.76 1.74
C ILE A 298 25.40 10.01 0.69
N GLN A 299 25.51 9.12 -0.32
CA GLN A 299 26.48 9.29 -1.41
C GLN A 299 26.17 10.53 -2.24
N TYR A 300 24.90 10.75 -2.57
CA TYR A 300 24.47 11.93 -3.32
C TYR A 300 24.87 13.24 -2.63
N ARG A 301 24.63 13.36 -1.31
CA ARG A 301 25.04 14.52 -0.50
C ARG A 301 26.55 14.75 -0.52
N LYS A 302 27.34 13.70 -0.46
CA LYS A 302 28.80 13.84 -0.48
C LYS A 302 29.35 14.37 -1.80
N HIS A 303 28.60 14.23 -2.89
CA HIS A 303 29.01 14.67 -4.23
C HIS A 303 28.41 16.04 -4.62
N GLN A 304 27.50 16.61 -3.81
CA GLN A 304 27.11 18.01 -3.99
C GLN A 304 28.13 18.92 -3.33
N PRO A 305 28.79 19.85 -4.08
CA PRO A 305 29.65 20.86 -3.46
C PRO A 305 28.79 21.71 -2.51
N LEU A 306 29.31 21.99 -1.32
CA LEU A 306 28.74 22.94 -0.37
C LEU A 306 28.60 24.30 -1.11
N SER A 307 27.36 24.63 -1.52
CA SER A 307 27.02 25.96 -2.03
C SER A 307 26.73 26.89 -0.87
#